data_5e29f9d05f2558973c6a260e79d18c1e
#
_entry.id   5e29f9d05f2558973c6a260e79d18c1e
#
_cell.length_a   1.000
_cell.length_b   1.000
_cell.length_c   1.000
_cell.angle_alpha   90.00
_cell.angle_beta   90.00
_cell.angle_gamma   90.00
#
_symmetry.space_group_name_H-M   'P 1'
#
loop_
_entity.id
_entity.type
_entity.pdbx_description
1 polymer ?
#
loop_
_entity_poly.entity_id
_entity_poly.type
_entity_poly.pdbx_seq_one_letter_code
_entity_poly.pdbx_strand_id
1 'polypeptide(L)'
;MASTYLAKTYSGSGNRQRQTISFWMKRYKTGAGQVVFSSYYTSSYYAYVLLGGDDRLQYYNHNNVNVETNRKLRDVNAWYHICITLDTTQATEADRLKIYINGVQETSLNTATYPAQNAEVKFGDNNLHEIGRHDGGSYFDGALSHFHFVTNTAYQASSFGLTDATTGEWSINTAPSVTYNTNSFFFFFF
;
A
#
# COMPACT_ATOMS: atom_id res chain seq x y z
N MET A 1 6.32 -22.29 -7.69
CA MET A 1 5.62 -21.27 -6.88
C MET A 1 4.33 -20.93 -7.60
N ALA A 2 3.21 -20.87 -6.90
CA ALA A 2 1.95 -20.47 -7.52
C ALA A 2 2.03 -18.98 -7.89
N SER A 3 1.75 -18.65 -9.16
CA SER A 3 1.71 -17.28 -9.67
C SER A 3 0.29 -16.74 -9.56
N THR A 4 -0.21 -16.59 -8.32
CA THR A 4 -1.57 -16.12 -8.06
C THR A 4 -1.57 -14.61 -7.90
N TYR A 5 -2.52 -13.94 -8.54
CA TYR A 5 -2.71 -12.50 -8.48
C TYR A 5 -4.17 -12.14 -8.78
N LEU A 6 -4.58 -10.95 -8.41
CA LEU A 6 -5.82 -10.34 -8.88
C LEU A 6 -5.49 -9.15 -9.77
N ALA A 7 -6.28 -8.93 -10.82
CA ALA A 7 -6.06 -7.85 -11.76
C ALA A 7 -7.39 -7.19 -12.15
N LYS A 8 -7.36 -5.87 -12.31
CA LYS A 8 -8.48 -5.08 -12.81
C LYS A 8 -7.97 -3.87 -13.58
N THR A 9 -8.52 -3.65 -14.77
CA THR A 9 -8.35 -2.39 -15.50
C THR A 9 -9.55 -1.49 -15.22
N TYR A 10 -9.29 -0.27 -14.78
CA TYR A 10 -10.35 0.73 -14.59
C TYR A 10 -10.69 1.43 -15.92
N SER A 11 -11.96 1.81 -16.09
CA SER A 11 -12.44 2.52 -17.28
C SER A 11 -12.39 4.05 -17.14
N GLY A 12 -12.02 4.56 -15.96
CA GLY A 12 -11.88 5.99 -15.68
C GLY A 12 -11.03 6.21 -14.43
N SER A 13 -10.57 7.43 -14.25
CA SER A 13 -9.75 7.81 -13.10
C SER A 13 -10.59 8.11 -11.87
N GLY A 14 -10.17 7.63 -10.70
CA GLY A 14 -10.66 8.07 -9.41
C GLY A 14 -9.92 9.33 -8.94
N ASN A 15 -10.14 9.72 -7.67
CA ASN A 15 -9.31 10.77 -7.07
C ASN A 15 -7.90 10.22 -6.82
N ARG A 16 -6.91 10.88 -7.44
CA ARG A 16 -5.50 10.48 -7.38
C ARG A 16 -4.65 11.34 -6.47
N GLN A 17 -5.26 12.33 -5.82
CA GLN A 17 -4.59 13.21 -4.84
C GLN A 17 -4.79 12.73 -3.40
N ARG A 18 -5.87 11.99 -3.12
CA ARG A 18 -6.18 11.44 -1.79
C ARG A 18 -6.50 9.97 -1.89
N GLN A 19 -5.74 9.14 -1.20
CA GLN A 19 -5.88 7.69 -1.25
C GLN A 19 -5.44 7.03 0.03
N THR A 20 -5.97 5.83 0.26
CA THR A 20 -5.49 4.92 1.31
C THR A 20 -5.33 3.53 0.73
N ILE A 21 -4.19 2.91 0.99
CA ILE A 21 -3.93 1.49 0.74
C ILE A 21 -3.72 0.86 2.11
N SER A 22 -4.56 -0.09 2.48
CA SER A 22 -4.45 -0.78 3.78
C SER A 22 -4.63 -2.28 3.57
N PHE A 23 -3.73 -3.08 4.14
CA PHE A 23 -3.81 -4.54 4.05
C PHE A 23 -3.05 -5.21 5.19
N TRP A 24 -3.45 -6.43 5.50
CA TRP A 24 -2.69 -7.35 6.32
C TRP A 24 -1.91 -8.29 5.43
N MET A 25 -0.64 -8.51 5.75
CA MET A 25 0.21 -9.45 5.02
C MET A 25 1.03 -10.32 5.96
N LYS A 26 1.26 -11.56 5.53
CA LYS A 26 2.27 -12.47 6.10
C LYS A 26 3.16 -12.91 4.95
N ARG A 27 4.47 -12.74 5.10
CA ARG A 27 5.45 -13.13 4.08
C ARG A 27 5.83 -14.60 4.27
N TYR A 28 6.10 -15.30 3.16
CA TYR A 28 6.68 -16.65 3.20
C TYR A 28 8.12 -16.66 2.73
N LYS A 29 8.58 -15.55 2.10
CA LYS A 29 9.94 -15.40 1.60
C LYS A 29 10.48 -14.01 1.88
N THR A 30 11.77 -13.94 2.20
CA THR A 30 12.56 -12.71 2.37
C THR A 30 13.70 -12.64 1.35
N GLY A 31 14.41 -11.53 1.29
CA GLY A 31 15.60 -11.37 0.44
C GLY A 31 15.33 -11.30 -1.06
N ALA A 32 14.09 -11.03 -1.48
CA ALA A 32 13.73 -10.88 -2.89
C ALA A 32 12.70 -9.75 -3.06
N GLY A 33 12.76 -9.05 -4.18
CA GLY A 33 11.77 -8.05 -4.54
C GLY A 33 10.41 -8.68 -4.81
N GLN A 34 9.36 -8.21 -4.12
CA GLN A 34 8.00 -8.76 -4.19
C GLN A 34 7.00 -7.61 -4.18
N VAL A 35 6.16 -7.53 -5.20
CA VAL A 35 5.14 -6.48 -5.31
C VAL A 35 3.81 -6.95 -4.71
N VAL A 36 3.31 -6.19 -3.75
CA VAL A 36 2.02 -6.45 -3.11
C VAL A 36 0.87 -5.83 -3.90
N PHE A 37 1.05 -4.59 -4.37
CA PHE A 37 0.05 -3.88 -5.16
C PHE A 37 0.75 -3.03 -6.22
N SER A 38 0.21 -3.01 -7.42
CA SER A 38 0.73 -2.21 -8.51
C SER A 38 -0.35 -1.56 -9.36
N SER A 39 0.06 -0.52 -10.07
CA SER A 39 -0.67 0.14 -11.14
C SER A 39 0.29 0.24 -12.32
N TYR A 40 -0.12 -0.22 -13.50
CA TYR A 40 0.74 -0.28 -14.67
C TYR A 40 0.01 0.10 -15.95
N TYR A 41 0.62 0.97 -16.73
CA TYR A 41 0.18 1.31 -18.07
C TYR A 41 1.32 1.15 -19.10
N THR A 42 2.50 1.69 -18.78
CA THR A 42 3.73 1.55 -19.59
C THR A 42 4.95 1.52 -18.66
N SER A 43 6.13 1.22 -19.21
CA SER A 43 7.41 1.30 -18.51
C SER A 43 7.76 2.69 -17.96
N SER A 44 7.02 3.73 -18.38
CA SER A 44 7.16 5.11 -17.90
C SER A 44 5.92 5.62 -17.16
N TYR A 45 4.95 4.74 -16.90
CA TYR A 45 3.72 5.11 -16.20
C TYR A 45 3.24 3.96 -15.32
N TYR A 46 3.79 3.87 -14.10
CA TYR A 46 3.48 2.82 -13.13
C TYR A 46 3.71 3.28 -11.69
N ALA A 47 3.12 2.55 -10.76
CA ALA A 47 3.35 2.67 -9.34
C ALA A 47 3.30 1.28 -8.67
N TYR A 48 3.95 1.11 -7.53
CA TYR A 48 3.85 -0.11 -6.76
C TYR A 48 4.07 0.09 -5.25
N VAL A 49 3.55 -0.85 -4.49
CA VAL A 49 3.92 -1.12 -3.11
C VAL A 49 4.76 -2.39 -3.14
N LEU A 50 6.03 -2.27 -2.79
CA LEU A 50 7.06 -3.30 -2.94
C LEU A 50 7.68 -3.63 -1.59
N LEU A 51 8.00 -4.90 -1.39
CA LEU A 51 9.02 -5.34 -0.43
C LEU A 51 10.31 -5.55 -1.19
N GLY A 52 11.30 -4.72 -0.93
CA GLY A 52 12.61 -4.78 -1.59
C GLY A 52 13.37 -6.07 -1.30
N GLY A 53 14.43 -6.35 -2.08
CA GLY A 53 15.33 -7.47 -1.81
C GLY A 53 16.10 -7.35 -0.48
N ASP A 54 16.08 -6.19 0.14
CA ASP A 54 16.63 -5.92 1.47
C ASP A 54 15.55 -5.93 2.58
N ASP A 55 14.31 -6.35 2.23
CA ASP A 55 13.14 -6.50 3.11
C ASP A 55 12.51 -5.21 3.62
N ARG A 56 12.81 -4.07 3.02
CA ARG A 56 12.15 -2.80 3.29
C ARG A 56 10.84 -2.67 2.53
N LEU A 57 9.89 -1.95 3.13
CA LEU A 57 8.65 -1.59 2.46
C LEU A 57 8.85 -0.28 1.70
N GLN A 58 8.47 -0.27 0.43
CA GLN A 58 8.59 0.87 -0.45
C GLN A 58 7.24 1.21 -1.10
N TYR A 59 6.87 2.48 -1.10
CA TYR A 59 5.87 3.06 -1.99
C TYR A 59 6.62 3.81 -3.09
N TYR A 60 6.38 3.40 -4.31
CA TYR A 60 6.99 4.00 -5.49
C TYR A 60 5.93 4.46 -6.49
N ASN A 61 6.10 5.65 -7.06
CA ASN A 61 5.30 6.16 -8.16
C ASN A 61 6.25 6.79 -9.17
N HIS A 62 6.33 6.19 -10.34
CA HIS A 62 7.34 6.49 -11.35
C HIS A 62 7.49 8.00 -11.58
N ASN A 63 8.74 8.44 -11.62
CA ASN A 63 9.28 9.78 -11.83
C ASN A 63 9.22 10.76 -10.66
N ASN A 64 8.44 10.55 -9.58
CA ASN A 64 8.31 11.62 -8.61
C ASN A 64 8.15 11.21 -7.14
N VAL A 65 7.97 9.92 -6.83
CA VAL A 65 7.76 9.50 -5.44
C VAL A 65 8.51 8.21 -5.16
N ASN A 66 9.30 8.25 -4.10
CA ASN A 66 9.96 7.07 -3.55
C ASN A 66 10.06 7.24 -2.03
N VAL A 67 9.21 6.54 -1.30
CA VAL A 67 9.24 6.51 0.17
C VAL A 67 9.47 5.07 0.61
N GLU A 68 10.59 4.84 1.28
CA GLU A 68 11.03 3.52 1.72
C GLU A 68 11.35 3.54 3.21
N THR A 69 10.88 2.54 3.94
CA THR A 69 11.11 2.42 5.38
C THR A 69 12.56 2.01 5.70
N ASN A 70 13.10 2.45 6.85
CA ASN A 70 14.31 1.84 7.39
C ASN A 70 14.03 0.48 8.03
N ARG A 71 12.81 0.30 8.57
CA ARG A 71 12.36 -0.98 9.12
C ARG A 71 12.35 -2.06 8.06
N LYS A 72 12.89 -3.23 8.42
CA LYS A 72 12.90 -4.44 7.59
C LYS A 72 11.87 -5.43 8.10
N LEU A 73 11.00 -5.91 7.21
CA LEU A 73 9.90 -6.82 7.56
C LEU A 73 10.34 -8.27 7.31
N ARG A 74 11.12 -8.84 8.23
CA ARG A 74 11.81 -10.15 8.06
C ARG A 74 11.15 -11.32 8.78
N ASP A 75 10.24 -11.07 9.72
CA ASP A 75 9.58 -12.15 10.43
C ASP A 75 8.50 -12.78 9.52
N VAL A 76 8.79 -13.97 9.03
CA VAL A 76 7.87 -14.75 8.17
C VAL A 76 6.74 -15.41 8.95
N ASN A 77 6.78 -15.39 10.28
CA ASN A 77 5.72 -15.91 11.14
C ASN A 77 4.71 -14.83 11.55
N ALA A 78 5.09 -13.57 11.48
CA ALA A 78 4.24 -12.46 11.88
C ALA A 78 3.30 -12.00 10.76
N TRP A 79 2.10 -11.57 11.16
CA TRP A 79 1.25 -10.72 10.35
C TRP A 79 1.64 -9.25 10.54
N TYR A 80 1.73 -8.52 9.44
CA TYR A 80 1.94 -7.08 9.43
C TYR A 80 0.71 -6.39 8.87
N HIS A 81 0.19 -5.41 9.60
CA HIS A 81 -0.75 -4.44 9.04
C HIS A 81 0.04 -3.30 8.40
N ILE A 82 -0.17 -3.08 7.12
CA ILE A 82 0.38 -1.96 6.38
C ILE A 82 -0.75 -1.00 6.05
N CYS A 83 -0.55 0.29 6.37
CA CYS A 83 -1.44 1.34 5.90
C CYS A 83 -0.60 2.47 5.30
N ILE A 84 -0.90 2.82 4.06
CA ILE A 84 -0.25 3.91 3.32
C ILE A 84 -1.32 4.95 3.06
N THR A 85 -1.10 6.15 3.59
CA THR A 85 -2.01 7.29 3.48
C THR A 85 -1.40 8.34 2.58
N LEU A 86 -2.09 8.70 1.51
CA LEU A 86 -1.68 9.74 0.57
C LEU A 86 -2.66 10.91 0.61
N ASP A 87 -2.18 12.12 0.80
CA ASP A 87 -2.89 13.38 0.59
C ASP A 87 -1.93 14.43 0.02
N THR A 88 -1.84 14.52 -1.28
CA THR A 88 -0.90 15.45 -1.95
C THR A 88 -1.31 16.91 -1.79
N THR A 89 -2.50 17.22 -1.27
CA THR A 89 -2.95 18.59 -1.05
C THR A 89 -2.30 19.26 0.17
N GLN A 90 -1.62 18.47 1.02
CA GLN A 90 -0.94 18.96 2.21
C GLN A 90 0.21 19.92 1.87
N ALA A 91 0.35 21.01 2.65
CA ALA A 91 1.42 21.99 2.46
C ALA A 91 2.79 21.38 2.77
N THR A 92 2.90 20.66 3.89
CA THR A 92 4.13 19.98 4.31
C THR A 92 4.34 18.71 3.49
N GLU A 93 5.49 18.56 2.87
CA GLU A 93 5.76 17.40 1.99
C GLU A 93 5.70 16.06 2.70
N ALA A 94 6.21 15.96 3.94
CA ALA A 94 6.18 14.75 4.74
C ALA A 94 4.75 14.35 5.18
N ASP A 95 3.78 15.24 5.09
CA ASP A 95 2.37 14.96 5.37
C ASP A 95 1.63 14.42 4.15
N ARG A 96 2.23 14.50 2.94
CA ARG A 96 1.60 14.06 1.69
C ARG A 96 1.57 12.56 1.51
N LEU A 97 2.52 11.85 2.12
CA LEU A 97 2.54 10.38 2.12
C LEU A 97 3.08 9.87 3.45
N LYS A 98 2.30 9.03 4.11
CA LYS A 98 2.66 8.40 5.39
C LYS A 98 2.51 6.89 5.28
N ILE A 99 3.47 6.17 5.85
CA ILE A 99 3.44 4.71 5.95
C ILE A 99 3.27 4.35 7.42
N TYR A 100 2.35 3.44 7.70
CA TYR A 100 2.12 2.89 9.03
C TYR A 100 2.33 1.38 9.00
N ILE A 101 2.98 0.85 10.03
CA ILE A 101 3.16 -0.58 10.25
C ILE A 101 2.60 -0.91 11.63
N ASN A 102 1.61 -1.80 11.70
CA ASN A 102 0.90 -2.17 12.92
C ASN A 102 0.41 -0.95 13.71
N GLY A 103 -0.23 -0.01 13.01
CA GLY A 103 -0.80 1.20 13.59
C GLY A 103 0.19 2.33 13.89
N VAL A 104 1.49 2.07 13.85
CA VAL A 104 2.54 3.06 14.16
C VAL A 104 3.10 3.66 12.88
N GLN A 105 3.17 5.01 12.82
CA GLN A 105 3.76 5.70 11.69
C GLN A 105 5.28 5.46 11.62
N GLU A 106 5.76 5.09 10.44
CA GLU A 106 7.20 4.99 10.16
C GLU A 106 7.76 6.39 9.86
N THR A 107 8.51 6.93 10.81
CA THR A 107 9.19 8.22 10.67
C THR A 107 10.67 8.08 10.30
N SER A 108 11.24 6.88 10.50
CA SER A 108 12.59 6.54 10.07
C SER A 108 12.55 5.96 8.66
N LEU A 109 12.98 6.73 7.67
CA LEU A 109 12.92 6.38 6.27
C LEU A 109 14.33 6.25 5.68
N ASN A 110 14.51 5.24 4.83
CA ASN A 110 15.72 5.04 4.03
C ASN A 110 15.74 6.00 2.82
N THR A 111 14.58 6.18 2.22
CA THR A 111 14.35 7.15 1.14
C THR A 111 13.05 7.90 1.42
N ALA A 112 13.06 9.22 1.18
CA ALA A 112 11.92 10.09 1.45
C ALA A 112 11.77 11.15 0.32
N THR A 113 11.44 10.69 -0.89
CA THR A 113 11.03 11.57 -1.99
C THR A 113 9.51 11.59 -2.05
N TYR A 114 8.93 12.69 -1.60
CA TYR A 114 7.48 12.87 -1.51
C TYR A 114 6.87 13.43 -2.80
N PRO A 115 5.56 13.22 -3.06
CA PRO A 115 4.89 13.83 -4.19
C PRO A 115 4.89 15.36 -4.08
N ALA A 116 4.93 16.05 -5.23
CA ALA A 116 4.70 17.49 -5.25
C ALA A 116 3.28 17.80 -4.72
N GLN A 117 3.10 19.03 -4.22
CA GLN A 117 1.78 19.47 -3.77
C GLN A 117 0.77 19.41 -4.94
N ASN A 118 -0.42 18.88 -4.67
CA ASN A 118 -1.49 18.66 -5.62
C ASN A 118 -1.14 17.73 -6.79
N ALA A 119 -0.04 16.99 -6.71
CA ALA A 119 0.29 15.98 -7.74
C ALA A 119 -0.73 14.83 -7.73
N GLU A 120 -0.99 14.31 -8.92
CA GLU A 120 -1.77 13.09 -9.11
C GLU A 120 -0.83 11.88 -9.20
N VAL A 121 -1.09 10.85 -8.39
CA VAL A 121 -0.34 9.60 -8.45
C VAL A 121 -0.93 8.63 -9.48
N LYS A 122 -0.26 7.51 -9.72
CA LYS A 122 -0.67 6.53 -10.74
C LYS A 122 -1.70 5.51 -10.25
N PHE A 123 -1.79 5.29 -8.94
CA PHE A 123 -2.86 4.47 -8.38
C PHE A 123 -4.22 5.16 -8.56
N GLY A 124 -5.25 4.36 -8.87
CA GLY A 124 -6.62 4.85 -9.09
C GLY A 124 -6.86 5.50 -10.46
N ASP A 125 -5.90 5.46 -11.36
CA ASP A 125 -6.05 5.92 -12.76
C ASP A 125 -6.74 4.85 -13.63
N ASN A 126 -7.07 5.18 -14.87
CA ASN A 126 -7.73 4.30 -15.85
C ASN A 126 -6.74 3.28 -16.47
N ASN A 127 -6.03 2.55 -15.66
CA ASN A 127 -5.03 1.57 -16.08
C ASN A 127 -5.16 0.24 -15.34
N LEU A 128 -4.29 -0.70 -15.66
CA LEU A 128 -4.23 -2.01 -15.01
C LEU A 128 -3.75 -1.85 -13.57
N HIS A 129 -4.49 -2.42 -12.62
CA HIS A 129 -4.10 -2.58 -11.23
C HIS A 129 -4.01 -4.05 -10.87
N GLU A 130 -2.97 -4.43 -10.13
CA GLU A 130 -2.71 -5.82 -9.77
C GLU A 130 -2.38 -5.94 -8.28
N ILE A 131 -2.96 -6.93 -7.62
CA ILE A 131 -2.59 -7.37 -6.27
C ILE A 131 -1.76 -8.63 -6.41
N GLY A 132 -0.58 -8.66 -5.79
CA GLY A 132 0.31 -9.82 -5.74
C GLY A 132 1.31 -9.92 -6.88
N ARG A 133 1.39 -8.92 -7.79
CA ARG A 133 2.46 -8.84 -8.81
C ARG A 133 2.57 -7.44 -9.44
N HIS A 134 3.57 -7.28 -10.33
CA HIS A 134 3.72 -6.12 -11.20
C HIS A 134 4.13 -6.57 -12.60
N ASP A 135 3.36 -6.18 -13.63
CA ASP A 135 3.65 -6.37 -15.05
C ASP A 135 4.15 -7.79 -15.40
N GLY A 136 3.41 -8.81 -14.95
CA GLY A 136 3.75 -10.22 -15.23
C GLY A 136 4.90 -10.80 -14.42
N GLY A 137 5.48 -10.05 -13.46
CA GLY A 137 6.61 -10.48 -12.63
C GLY A 137 6.51 -10.06 -11.18
N SER A 138 7.60 -10.19 -10.45
CA SER A 138 7.78 -9.73 -9.05
C SER A 138 6.65 -10.17 -8.11
N TYR A 139 6.22 -11.42 -8.23
CA TYR A 139 5.09 -11.97 -7.47
C TYR A 139 5.33 -11.89 -5.97
N PHE A 140 4.27 -11.53 -5.23
CA PHE A 140 4.24 -11.61 -3.78
C PHE A 140 4.13 -13.08 -3.35
N ASP A 141 5.02 -13.50 -2.47
CA ASP A 141 5.06 -14.83 -1.89
C ASP A 141 4.66 -14.75 -0.40
N GLY A 142 3.37 -14.94 -0.14
CA GLY A 142 2.80 -14.74 1.19
C GLY A 142 1.28 -14.86 1.19
N ALA A 143 0.69 -14.49 2.33
CA ALA A 143 -0.75 -14.36 2.49
C ALA A 143 -1.14 -12.88 2.63
N LEU A 144 -2.29 -12.52 2.09
CA LEU A 144 -2.91 -11.20 2.23
C LEU A 144 -4.29 -11.35 2.86
N SER A 145 -4.72 -10.35 3.61
CA SER A 145 -6.07 -10.27 4.15
C SER A 145 -6.49 -8.82 4.32
N HIS A 146 -7.80 -8.57 4.32
CA HIS A 146 -8.40 -7.25 4.54
C HIS A 146 -7.71 -6.17 3.70
N PHE A 147 -7.68 -6.39 2.37
CA PHE A 147 -7.06 -5.48 1.44
C PHE A 147 -8.05 -4.38 1.04
N HIS A 148 -7.75 -3.15 1.43
CA HIS A 148 -8.54 -1.96 1.11
C HIS A 148 -7.72 -1.05 0.21
N PHE A 149 -8.29 -0.64 -0.89
CA PHE A 149 -7.84 0.51 -1.67
C PHE A 149 -8.98 1.53 -1.70
N VAL A 150 -8.73 2.70 -1.16
CA VAL A 150 -9.74 3.76 -1.05
C VAL A 150 -9.21 5.02 -1.73
N THR A 151 -9.98 5.53 -2.68
CA THR A 151 -9.74 6.81 -3.35
C THR A 151 -10.54 7.92 -2.67
N ASN A 152 -10.18 9.17 -2.92
CA ASN A 152 -10.85 10.38 -2.42
C ASN A 152 -10.67 10.68 -0.93
N THR A 153 -10.17 9.75 -0.13
CA THR A 153 -9.97 9.95 1.31
C THR A 153 -8.64 9.36 1.78
N ALA A 154 -7.93 10.13 2.58
CA ALA A 154 -6.69 9.75 3.24
C ALA A 154 -7.00 9.31 4.69
N TYR A 155 -7.45 8.06 4.85
CA TYR A 155 -7.74 7.47 6.16
C TYR A 155 -6.46 7.16 6.93
N GLN A 156 -6.54 7.25 8.26
CA GLN A 156 -5.45 6.83 9.16
C GLN A 156 -5.50 5.31 9.39
N ALA A 157 -4.37 4.74 9.88
CA ALA A 157 -4.29 3.31 10.17
C ALA A 157 -5.35 2.83 11.18
N SER A 158 -5.76 3.69 12.12
CA SER A 158 -6.82 3.42 13.10
C SER A 158 -8.21 3.19 12.50
N SER A 159 -8.42 3.52 11.23
CA SER A 159 -9.65 3.15 10.53
C SER A 159 -9.72 1.65 10.23
N PHE A 160 -8.59 0.98 10.06
CA PHE A 160 -8.48 -0.41 9.60
C PHE A 160 -7.95 -1.39 10.67
N GLY A 161 -7.47 -0.88 11.77
CA GLY A 161 -6.99 -1.66 12.89
C GLY A 161 -7.26 -0.95 14.21
N LEU A 162 -7.14 -1.68 15.28
CA LEU A 162 -7.33 -1.19 16.65
C LEU A 162 -6.34 -1.87 17.59
N THR A 163 -5.98 -1.16 18.65
CA THR A 163 -5.20 -1.75 19.73
C THR A 163 -6.13 -2.51 20.67
N ASP A 164 -5.89 -3.79 20.88
CA ASP A 164 -6.61 -4.58 21.87
C ASP A 164 -6.33 -4.00 23.27
N ALA A 165 -7.40 -3.67 23.99
CA ALA A 165 -7.28 -2.99 25.29
C ALA A 165 -6.70 -3.90 26.40
N THR A 166 -6.74 -5.22 26.21
CA THR A 166 -6.26 -6.21 27.18
C THR A 166 -4.82 -6.60 26.93
N THR A 167 -4.48 -6.86 25.65
CA THR A 167 -3.15 -7.38 25.27
C THR A 167 -2.20 -6.28 24.81
N GLY A 168 -2.72 -5.12 24.39
CA GLY A 168 -1.95 -4.06 23.77
C GLY A 168 -1.57 -4.36 22.31
N GLU A 169 -2.00 -5.48 21.74
CA GLU A 169 -1.68 -5.89 20.39
C GLU A 169 -2.51 -5.11 19.35
N TRP A 170 -1.88 -4.81 18.23
CA TRP A 170 -2.56 -4.24 17.08
C TRP A 170 -3.31 -5.34 16.31
N SER A 171 -4.61 -5.20 16.21
CA SER A 171 -5.52 -6.19 15.62
C SER A 171 -6.37 -5.62 14.48
N ILE A 172 -6.99 -6.51 13.70
CA ILE A 172 -7.85 -6.14 12.58
C ILE A 172 -9.12 -5.46 13.09
N ASN A 173 -9.47 -4.31 12.50
CA ASN A 173 -10.83 -3.78 12.56
C ASN A 173 -11.67 -4.48 11.48
N THR A 174 -12.54 -5.39 11.89
CA THR A 174 -13.38 -6.17 10.96
C THR A 174 -14.56 -5.39 10.39
N ALA A 175 -14.84 -4.21 10.93
CA ALA A 175 -15.94 -3.33 10.50
C ALA A 175 -15.47 -1.87 10.34
N PRO A 176 -14.51 -1.61 9.42
CA PRO A 176 -13.97 -0.28 9.21
C PRO A 176 -15.05 0.66 8.66
N SER A 177 -15.20 1.84 9.27
CA SER A 177 -16.11 2.89 8.78
C SER A 177 -15.41 3.70 7.69
N VAL A 178 -15.42 3.17 6.45
CA VAL A 178 -14.80 3.80 5.29
C VAL A 178 -15.75 3.87 4.11
N THR A 179 -15.62 4.92 3.29
CA THR A 179 -16.44 5.11 2.09
C THR A 179 -15.63 4.69 0.86
N TYR A 180 -16.15 3.73 0.10
CA TYR A 180 -15.55 3.29 -1.15
C TYR A 180 -16.13 4.11 -2.30
N ASN A 181 -15.27 4.96 -2.87
CA ASN A 181 -15.58 5.82 -4.02
C ASN A 181 -15.20 5.12 -5.33
N THR A 182 -15.29 5.84 -6.47
CA THR A 182 -14.86 5.36 -7.78
C THR A 182 -13.43 4.81 -7.74
N ASN A 183 -13.24 3.60 -8.27
CA ASN A 183 -11.99 2.83 -8.26
C ASN A 183 -11.52 2.36 -6.86
N SER A 184 -12.35 2.51 -5.83
CA SER A 184 -12.10 1.90 -4.53
C SER A 184 -12.56 0.45 -4.50
N PHE A 185 -11.94 -0.37 -3.65
CA PHE A 185 -12.35 -1.76 -3.42
C PHE A 185 -11.92 -2.29 -2.05
N PHE A 186 -12.57 -3.37 -1.66
CA PHE A 186 -12.19 -4.20 -0.53
C PHE A 186 -12.15 -5.66 -0.97
N PHE A 187 -11.07 -6.38 -0.61
CA PHE A 187 -10.97 -7.82 -0.76
C PHE A 187 -10.65 -8.47 0.57
N PHE A 188 -11.42 -9.51 0.87
CA PHE A 188 -11.16 -10.42 1.96
C PHE A 188 -10.58 -11.71 1.38
N PHE A 189 -9.33 -12.02 1.75
CA PHE A 189 -8.67 -13.27 1.36
C PHE A 189 -8.73 -14.25 2.53
N PHE A 190 -9.02 -15.49 2.25
CA PHE A 190 -9.04 -16.59 3.21
C PHE A 190 -7.74 -17.39 3.13
#